data_30ed218221ae47d646063f96bfd2664b
#
_entry.id   30ed218221ae47d646063f96bfd2664b
#
_cell.length_a   1.000
_cell.length_b   1.000
_cell.length_c   1.000
_cell.angle_alpha   90.00
_cell.angle_beta   90.00
_cell.angle_gamma   90.00
#
_symmetry.space_group_name_H-M   'P 1'
#
loop_
_entity.id
_entity.type
_entity.pdbx_description
1 polymer ?
#
loop_
_entity_poly.entity_id
_entity_poly.type
_entity_poly.pdbx_seq_one_letter_code
_entity_poly.pdbx_strand_id
1 'polypeptide(L)'
;GIAGLPPEKETELIEKLAKRIVDAGFGTMAVLALQSVGPLSFAAAQVGLVAGSPILMTLDMMGMKVYEYAGLFAESSRSKVNTERLITRIEELTKVAEEEQKREKEARKGQQESWLKRLRDFLA
;
A
#
# COMPACT_ATOMS: atom_id res chain seq x y z
N GLY A 1 -21.93 7.08 16.82
CA GLY A 1 -22.79 6.58 15.88
C GLY A 1 -22.52 5.17 15.46
N ILE A 2 -23.52 4.62 14.88
CA ILE A 2 -23.49 3.27 14.39
C ILE A 2 -22.36 3.04 13.40
N ALA A 3 -22.03 4.07 12.64
CA ALA A 3 -21.03 4.01 11.60
C ALA A 3 -19.62 4.34 12.11
N GLY A 4 -19.50 4.81 13.34
CA GLY A 4 -18.23 5.31 13.84
C GLY A 4 -17.27 4.22 14.25
N LEU A 5 -16.17 4.07 13.51
CA LEU A 5 -15.04 3.30 14.00
C LEU A 5 -14.31 4.12 15.06
N PRO A 6 -13.84 3.50 16.14
CA PRO A 6 -12.97 4.18 17.08
C PRO A 6 -11.71 4.70 16.37
N PRO A 7 -11.16 5.86 16.76
CA PRO A 7 -9.97 6.40 16.11
C PRO A 7 -8.79 5.44 16.07
N GLU A 8 -8.59 4.67 17.12
CA GLU A 8 -7.52 3.68 17.19
C GLU A 8 -7.70 2.58 16.13
N LYS A 9 -8.97 2.19 15.93
CA LYS A 9 -9.30 1.17 14.93
C LYS A 9 -9.10 1.68 13.51
N GLU A 10 -9.46 2.93 13.24
CA GLU A 10 -9.20 3.55 11.95
C GLU A 10 -7.71 3.55 11.63
N THR A 11 -6.89 3.98 12.57
CA THR A 11 -5.43 4.02 12.40
C THR A 11 -4.86 2.62 12.14
N GLU A 12 -5.30 1.64 12.91
CA GLU A 12 -4.89 0.25 12.74
C GLU A 12 -5.24 -0.30 11.37
N LEU A 13 -6.46 -0.04 10.90
CA LEU A 13 -6.93 -0.51 9.60
C LEU A 13 -6.19 0.16 8.44
N ILE A 14 -5.93 1.48 8.55
CA ILE A 14 -5.17 2.21 7.53
C ILE A 14 -3.75 1.65 7.45
N GLU A 15 -3.09 1.43 8.58
CA GLU A 15 -1.75 0.87 8.62
C GLU A 15 -1.71 -0.52 8.00
N LYS A 16 -2.65 -1.37 8.36
CA LYS A 16 -2.74 -2.73 7.86
C LYS A 16 -2.97 -2.75 6.34
N LEU A 17 -3.87 -1.90 5.87
CA LEU A 17 -4.18 -1.80 4.45
C LEU A 17 -2.98 -1.29 3.64
N ALA A 18 -2.36 -0.20 4.11
CA ALA A 18 -1.18 0.38 3.45
C ALA A 18 -0.04 -0.63 3.38
N LYS A 19 0.22 -1.31 4.47
CA LYS A 19 1.29 -2.31 4.54
C LYS A 19 1.06 -3.47 3.57
N ARG A 20 -0.18 -3.96 3.49
CA ARG A 20 -0.51 -5.04 2.55
C ARG A 20 -0.34 -4.61 1.10
N ILE A 21 -0.75 -3.40 0.77
CA ILE A 21 -0.61 -2.85 -0.59
C ILE A 21 0.87 -2.74 -0.97
N VAL A 22 1.69 -2.21 -0.08
CA VAL A 22 3.12 -2.04 -0.33
C VAL A 22 3.84 -3.38 -0.40
N ASP A 23 3.54 -4.29 0.51
CA ASP A 23 4.16 -5.63 0.53
C ASP A 23 3.83 -6.42 -0.73
N ALA A 24 2.66 -6.18 -1.32
CA ALA A 24 2.27 -6.81 -2.58
C ALA A 24 2.89 -6.14 -3.82
N GLY A 25 3.61 -5.04 -3.65
CA GLY A 25 4.24 -4.32 -4.75
C GLY A 25 3.33 -3.35 -5.48
N PHE A 26 2.17 -3.02 -4.93
CA PHE A 26 1.18 -2.14 -5.57
C PHE A 26 1.19 -0.70 -5.04
N GLY A 27 2.20 -0.32 -4.25
CA GLY A 27 2.21 1.00 -3.62
C GLY A 27 2.02 2.16 -4.58
N THR A 28 2.86 2.25 -5.59
CA THR A 28 2.80 3.34 -6.58
C THR A 28 1.49 3.32 -7.36
N MET A 29 1.06 2.14 -7.79
CA MET A 29 -0.20 2.00 -8.55
C MET A 29 -1.39 2.39 -7.70
N ALA A 30 -1.41 2.02 -6.43
CA ALA A 30 -2.49 2.35 -5.52
C ALA A 30 -2.58 3.87 -5.29
N VAL A 31 -1.44 4.53 -5.11
CA VAL A 31 -1.40 5.99 -4.94
C VAL A 31 -1.94 6.68 -6.19
N LEU A 32 -1.50 6.27 -7.36
CA LEU A 32 -1.99 6.83 -8.62
C LEU A 32 -3.50 6.62 -8.78
N ALA A 33 -3.99 5.43 -8.48
CA ALA A 33 -5.41 5.13 -8.57
C ALA A 33 -6.23 5.98 -7.60
N LEU A 34 -5.80 6.09 -6.35
CA LEU A 34 -6.51 6.87 -5.34
C LEU A 34 -6.49 8.37 -5.66
N GLN A 35 -5.40 8.88 -6.23
CA GLN A 35 -5.30 10.27 -6.65
C GLN A 35 -6.15 10.57 -7.88
N SER A 36 -6.22 9.63 -8.81
CA SER A 36 -6.96 9.81 -10.07
C SER A 36 -8.47 9.74 -9.89
N VAL A 37 -8.93 8.82 -9.03
CA VAL A 37 -10.36 8.61 -8.80
C VAL A 37 -10.89 9.53 -7.71
N GLY A 38 -9.98 10.15 -6.98
CA GLY A 38 -10.32 10.93 -5.80
C GLY A 38 -10.65 10.03 -4.62
N PRO A 39 -11.18 10.58 -3.54
CA PRO A 39 -11.55 9.77 -2.41
C PRO A 39 -12.49 8.67 -2.88
N LEU A 40 -12.32 7.47 -2.34
CA LEU A 40 -13.26 6.38 -2.52
C LEU A 40 -14.60 6.91 -2.02
N SER A 41 -15.30 7.61 -2.90
CA SER A 41 -16.35 8.50 -2.48
C SER A 41 -17.57 7.73 -2.04
N PHE A 42 -18.29 8.35 -1.17
CA PHE A 42 -19.62 7.92 -0.78
C PHE A 42 -20.49 7.59 -2.02
N ALA A 43 -20.34 8.37 -3.09
CA ALA A 43 -21.04 8.12 -4.36
C ALA A 43 -20.63 6.78 -4.98
N ALA A 44 -19.35 6.46 -4.99
CA ALA A 44 -18.85 5.19 -5.49
C ALA A 44 -19.38 4.02 -4.65
N ALA A 45 -19.39 4.18 -3.33
CA ALA A 45 -19.94 3.18 -2.43
C ALA A 45 -21.44 2.95 -2.67
N GLN A 46 -22.20 4.03 -2.90
CA GLN A 46 -23.63 3.93 -3.16
C GLN A 46 -23.96 3.24 -4.48
N VAL A 47 -23.15 3.40 -5.49
CA VAL A 47 -23.39 2.82 -6.81
C VAL A 47 -22.85 1.39 -6.92
N GLY A 48 -22.26 0.87 -5.84
CA GLY A 48 -21.68 -0.47 -5.84
C GLY A 48 -20.40 -0.60 -6.65
N LEU A 49 -19.83 0.52 -7.10
CA LEU A 49 -18.59 0.53 -7.86
C LEU A 49 -17.40 0.08 -7.01
N VAL A 50 -17.54 0.20 -5.71
CA VAL A 50 -16.55 -0.28 -4.75
C VAL A 50 -16.32 -1.78 -4.91
N ALA A 51 -17.39 -2.55 -5.11
CA ALA A 51 -17.30 -4.00 -5.31
C ALA A 51 -16.65 -4.38 -6.63
N GLY A 52 -16.69 -3.49 -7.63
CA GLY A 52 -16.05 -3.71 -8.93
C GLY A 52 -14.71 -3.02 -9.08
N SER A 53 -14.22 -2.34 -8.04
CA SER A 53 -12.94 -1.66 -8.07
C SER A 53 -11.80 -2.65 -8.23
N PRO A 54 -10.84 -2.41 -9.15
CA PRO A 54 -9.66 -3.25 -9.27
C PRO A 54 -8.86 -3.38 -7.97
N ILE A 55 -8.81 -2.30 -7.19
CA ILE A 55 -8.11 -2.31 -5.90
C ILE A 55 -8.79 -3.28 -4.93
N LEU A 56 -10.11 -3.22 -4.82
CA LEU A 56 -10.86 -4.09 -3.92
C LEU A 56 -10.82 -5.53 -4.36
N MET A 57 -10.90 -5.78 -5.67
CA MET A 57 -10.76 -7.13 -6.20
C MET A 57 -9.37 -7.70 -5.89
N THR A 58 -8.34 -6.89 -6.04
CA THR A 58 -6.96 -7.29 -5.71
C THR A 58 -6.84 -7.62 -4.23
N LEU A 59 -7.39 -6.79 -3.37
CA LEU A 59 -7.36 -7.02 -1.92
C LEU A 59 -8.10 -8.30 -1.55
N ASP A 60 -9.23 -8.55 -2.19
CA ASP A 60 -10.00 -9.78 -1.98
C ASP A 60 -9.18 -11.00 -2.40
N MET A 61 -8.52 -10.95 -3.55
CA MET A 61 -7.63 -12.01 -4.02
C MET A 61 -6.45 -12.25 -3.08
N MET A 62 -6.01 -11.22 -2.35
CA MET A 62 -4.97 -11.33 -1.35
C MET A 62 -5.46 -11.90 -0.02
N GLY A 63 -6.72 -12.28 0.08
CA GLY A 63 -7.31 -12.84 1.27
C GLY A 63 -7.70 -11.80 2.32
N MET A 64 -7.75 -10.53 1.93
CA MET A 64 -8.17 -9.47 2.83
C MET A 64 -9.70 -9.37 2.84
N LYS A 65 -10.25 -9.25 4.03
CA LYS A 65 -11.70 -9.08 4.19
C LYS A 65 -12.08 -7.62 3.90
N VAL A 66 -12.46 -7.36 2.67
CA VAL A 66 -12.74 -6.00 2.20
C VAL A 66 -13.78 -5.28 3.05
N TYR A 67 -14.78 -6.01 3.55
CA TYR A 67 -15.82 -5.41 4.37
C TYR A 67 -15.31 -4.84 5.70
N GLU A 68 -14.18 -5.32 6.21
CA GLU A 68 -13.57 -4.76 7.42
C GLU A 68 -13.12 -3.32 7.21
N TYR A 69 -12.78 -2.97 5.98
CA TYR A 69 -12.29 -1.64 5.62
C TYR A 69 -13.41 -0.71 5.15
N ALA A 70 -14.60 -1.23 4.95
CA ALA A 70 -15.73 -0.43 4.47
C ALA A 70 -16.06 0.73 5.40
N GLY A 71 -15.91 0.54 6.70
CA GLY A 71 -16.16 1.58 7.68
C GLY A 71 -15.27 2.81 7.56
N LEU A 72 -14.08 2.65 6.98
CA LEU A 72 -13.16 3.77 6.75
C LEU A 72 -13.70 4.76 5.74
N PHE A 73 -14.49 4.28 4.80
CA PHE A 73 -14.92 5.03 3.62
C PHE A 73 -16.44 5.19 3.53
N ALA A 74 -17.17 4.77 4.56
CA ALA A 74 -18.63 4.79 4.55
C ALA A 74 -19.21 6.20 4.63
N GLU A 75 -18.61 7.07 5.41
CA GLU A 75 -19.05 8.46 5.55
C GLU A 75 -18.19 9.36 4.66
N SER A 76 -18.81 10.28 3.91
CA SER A 76 -18.09 11.10 2.96
C SER A 76 -16.98 11.94 3.60
N SER A 77 -17.23 12.50 4.79
CA SER A 77 -16.22 13.28 5.51
C SER A 77 -15.02 12.43 5.96
N ARG A 78 -15.29 11.24 6.47
CA ARG A 78 -14.22 10.32 6.88
C ARG A 78 -13.54 9.67 5.68
N SER A 79 -14.28 9.42 4.61
CA SER A 79 -13.73 8.87 3.38
C SER A 79 -12.60 9.73 2.83
N LYS A 80 -12.80 11.04 2.76
CA LYS A 80 -11.79 11.96 2.26
C LYS A 80 -10.54 11.94 3.14
N VAL A 81 -10.72 12.08 4.45
CA VAL A 81 -9.62 12.08 5.42
C VAL A 81 -8.85 10.76 5.38
N ASN A 82 -9.58 9.66 5.40
CA ASN A 82 -8.96 8.33 5.43
C ASN A 82 -8.28 7.98 4.11
N THR A 83 -8.81 8.45 2.98
CA THR A 83 -8.14 8.30 1.68
C THR A 83 -6.80 9.02 1.68
N GLU A 84 -6.75 10.25 2.16
CA GLU A 84 -5.51 11.03 2.26
C GLU A 84 -4.51 10.37 3.21
N ARG A 85 -4.98 9.89 4.36
CA ARG A 85 -4.14 9.17 5.32
C ARG A 85 -3.57 7.89 4.70
N LEU A 86 -4.39 7.16 3.95
CA LEU A 86 -3.96 5.95 3.28
C LEU A 86 -2.89 6.25 2.23
N ILE A 87 -3.10 7.25 1.39
CA ILE A 87 -2.13 7.68 0.38
C ILE A 87 -0.80 8.03 1.04
N THR A 88 -0.84 8.89 2.06
CA THR A 88 0.36 9.32 2.78
C THR A 88 1.12 8.11 3.34
N ARG A 89 0.41 7.18 3.97
CA ARG A 89 1.04 6.02 4.57
C ARG A 89 1.63 5.07 3.52
N ILE A 90 0.93 4.88 2.41
CA ILE A 90 1.44 4.08 1.29
C ILE A 90 2.72 4.70 0.74
N GLU A 91 2.75 6.02 0.56
CA GLU A 91 3.94 6.72 0.08
C GLU A 91 5.12 6.55 1.03
N GLU A 92 4.89 6.70 2.33
CA GLU A 92 5.94 6.51 3.34
C GLU A 92 6.51 5.09 3.32
N LEU A 93 5.64 4.10 3.31
CA LEU A 93 6.04 2.70 3.30
C LEU A 93 6.71 2.30 1.99
N THR A 94 6.25 2.84 0.87
CA THR A 94 6.86 2.61 -0.44
C THR A 94 8.28 3.16 -0.46
N LYS A 95 8.48 4.34 0.08
CA LYS A 95 9.81 4.95 0.16
C LYS A 95 10.77 4.10 1.00
N VAL A 96 10.30 3.61 2.14
CA VAL A 96 11.11 2.73 2.99
C VAL A 96 11.47 1.44 2.24
N ALA A 97 10.50 0.84 1.55
CA ALA A 97 10.73 -0.38 0.78
C ALA A 97 11.74 -0.16 -0.36
N GLU A 98 11.66 0.97 -1.05
CA GLU A 98 12.61 1.32 -2.11
C GLU A 98 14.01 1.51 -1.56
N GLU A 99 14.15 2.16 -0.41
CA GLU A 99 15.44 2.36 0.24
C GLU A 99 16.06 1.03 0.67
N GLU A 100 15.26 0.12 1.19
CA GLU A 100 15.72 -1.22 1.54
C GLU A 100 16.18 -2.01 0.33
N GLN A 101 15.42 -1.96 -0.78
CA GLN A 101 15.79 -2.61 -2.02
C GLN A 101 17.10 -2.06 -2.58
N LYS A 102 17.29 -0.74 -2.48
CA LYS A 102 18.51 -0.09 -2.91
C LYS A 102 19.71 -0.56 -2.11
N ARG A 103 19.57 -0.64 -0.78
CA ARG A 103 20.63 -1.15 0.08
C ARG A 103 20.96 -2.60 -0.22
N GLU A 104 19.96 -3.43 -0.45
CA GLU A 104 20.16 -4.84 -0.81
C GLU A 104 20.89 -4.97 -2.14
N LYS A 105 20.54 -4.17 -3.13
CA LYS A 105 21.22 -4.15 -4.43
C LYS A 105 22.67 -3.74 -4.29
N GLU A 106 22.95 -2.71 -3.49
CA GLU A 106 24.31 -2.24 -3.25
C GLU A 106 25.13 -3.30 -2.52
N ALA A 107 24.53 -3.97 -1.53
CA ALA A 107 25.18 -5.06 -0.81
C ALA A 107 25.51 -6.23 -1.74
N ARG A 108 24.55 -6.64 -2.60
CA ARG A 108 24.79 -7.71 -3.58
C ARG A 108 25.87 -7.32 -4.59
N LYS A 109 25.85 -6.08 -5.05
CA LYS A 109 26.86 -5.57 -5.97
C LYS A 109 28.24 -5.61 -5.34
N GLY A 110 28.35 -5.16 -4.10
CA GLY A 110 29.60 -5.23 -3.35
C GLY A 110 30.12 -6.66 -3.19
N GLN A 111 29.22 -7.61 -2.87
CA GLN A 111 29.56 -9.02 -2.77
C GLN A 111 30.03 -9.57 -4.11
N GLN A 112 29.33 -9.23 -5.19
CA GLN A 112 29.66 -9.68 -6.52
C GLN A 112 31.02 -9.12 -6.97
N GLU A 113 31.30 -7.87 -6.73
CA GLU A 113 32.57 -7.25 -7.03
C GLU A 113 33.72 -7.91 -6.25
N SER A 114 33.49 -8.19 -4.97
CA SER A 114 34.46 -8.89 -4.11
C SER A 114 34.74 -10.29 -4.64
N TRP A 115 33.71 -11.03 -5.07
CA TRP A 115 33.85 -12.36 -5.62
C TRP A 115 34.61 -12.34 -6.94
N LEU A 116 34.29 -11.39 -7.84
CA LEU A 116 34.97 -11.22 -9.11
C LEU A 116 36.46 -10.88 -8.91
N LYS A 117 36.77 -10.05 -7.92
CA LYS A 117 38.15 -9.72 -7.58
C LYS A 117 38.91 -10.96 -7.11
N ARG A 118 38.32 -11.76 -6.24
CA ARG A 118 38.93 -13.01 -5.77
C ARG A 118 39.18 -13.97 -6.92
N LEU A 119 38.23 -14.10 -7.83
CA LEU A 119 38.38 -14.95 -9.01
C LEU A 119 39.49 -14.46 -9.92
N ARG A 120 39.57 -13.15 -10.13
CA ARG A 120 40.63 -12.53 -10.94
C ARG A 120 42.01 -12.78 -10.33
N ASP A 121 42.14 -12.60 -9.02
CA ASP A 121 43.38 -12.85 -8.30
C ASP A 121 43.78 -14.33 -8.35
N PHE A 122 42.80 -15.23 -8.30
CA PHE A 122 43.05 -16.66 -8.41
C PHE A 122 43.55 -17.05 -9.80
N LEU A 123 43.01 -16.43 -10.84
CA LEU A 123 43.36 -16.74 -12.24
C LEU A 123 44.65 -16.05 -12.70
N ALA A 124 45.09 -15.04 -11.97
CA ALA A 124 46.39 -14.39 -12.26
C ALA A 124 47.51 -15.24 -11.65
#